data_7e534b17447162db4e6fe7302f951c8a
#
_entry.id   7e534b17447162db4e6fe7302f951c8a
#
_cell.length_a   1.000
_cell.length_b   1.000
_cell.length_c   1.000
_cell.angle_alpha   90.00
_cell.angle_beta   90.00
_cell.angle_gamma   90.00
#
_symmetry.space_group_name_H-M   'P 1'
#
loop_
_entity.id
_entity.type
_entity.pdbx_description
1 polymer ?
#
loop_
_entity_poly.entity_id
_entity_poly.type
_entity_poly.pdbx_seq_one_letter_code
_entity_poly.pdbx_strand_id
1 'polypeptide(L)'
;MMSSYSTRRTFFAFIATLAFSLAPATAQDARRGYVPPARDTVRAVAADHGMMVAQERFSAQVGADILRRGGNAVDAAVATGFAMAVTYPRAGNIGGGGFMVIHSADRNEDITIDYRETAPAATTPQIFLGADGKPDATKSRDSALGVGVPGTVAGLALALDKYGSGQFTLAQLLAPAIALARDGFIVSDDIADTLPSWHRRLARWPSSAKIFSRPDGTPLVEGDRLVQGDLAETLSAVAALGPRGFYEGEVAEKLAKAVTDAGGIMTPADLKAYRPVIRAPVRGTYRGYDIVSMPLPSSGGVVLLETLNILEGFQLADLKQGSPASLHLLIEAMKRAYADRARYLGDPAFVNAPIETLIAKDYAAKLRAGISAERATPSKELVSASAAPREGSNTTHFSVVDGRGNAVSNTYTLNFSYGVGLVADGTGVLLNNELDDFTAAVGASNAYGLVGFEANLPGPGKRPLSSMSPTIVLKDGKPVLVTGSPGGSRIISTVLQVIVNVLDYKMDVAAAVATPRLHHQWLPDEVRVERGFPDDVLLALKAMGHLIVEPMGQTSANSILVTPSGLLGAADPRTRGAEAAGQ
;
A
#
# COMPACT_ATOMS: atom_id res chain seq x y z
N MET A 1 -53.46 47.36 -70.28
CA MET A 1 -53.99 46.00 -70.22
C MET A 1 -52.84 45.02 -70.17
N MET A 2 -52.91 44.09 -69.25
CA MET A 2 -52.06 42.91 -69.06
C MET A 2 -50.67 43.10 -68.47
N SER A 3 -50.63 42.82 -67.22
CA SER A 3 -49.59 42.55 -66.28
C SER A 3 -48.77 41.29 -66.65
N SER A 4 -47.47 41.31 -66.54
CA SER A 4 -46.64 40.10 -66.49
C SER A 4 -45.76 40.15 -65.26
N TYR A 5 -46.09 39.26 -64.33
CA TYR A 5 -45.29 39.00 -63.13
C TYR A 5 -44.03 38.19 -63.45
N SER A 6 -42.87 38.72 -63.08
CA SER A 6 -41.60 38.04 -63.11
C SER A 6 -41.25 37.54 -61.69
N THR A 7 -41.24 36.25 -61.51
CA THR A 7 -40.84 35.57 -60.28
C THR A 7 -39.32 35.40 -60.25
N ARG A 8 -38.63 36.10 -59.36
CA ARG A 8 -37.24 35.84 -59.01
C ARG A 8 -37.17 34.71 -57.98
N ARG A 9 -36.55 33.59 -58.32
CA ARG A 9 -36.16 32.53 -57.41
C ARG A 9 -34.81 32.88 -56.78
N THR A 10 -34.79 33.11 -55.46
CA THR A 10 -33.59 33.28 -54.66
C THR A 10 -33.14 31.87 -54.21
N PHE A 11 -31.95 31.47 -54.64
CA PHE A 11 -31.28 30.26 -54.14
C PHE A 11 -30.57 30.61 -52.82
N PHE A 12 -31.02 30.02 -51.69
CA PHE A 12 -30.27 30.00 -50.45
C PHE A 12 -29.35 28.80 -50.49
N ALA A 13 -28.04 29.03 -50.53
CA ALA A 13 -27.00 28.04 -50.31
C ALA A 13 -26.85 27.82 -48.79
N PHE A 14 -27.22 26.64 -48.29
CA PHE A 14 -26.91 26.20 -46.95
C PHE A 14 -25.45 25.71 -46.93
N ILE A 15 -24.55 26.48 -46.33
CA ILE A 15 -23.23 26.03 -45.97
C ILE A 15 -23.38 25.33 -44.62
N ALA A 16 -23.39 23.96 -44.60
CA ALA A 16 -23.27 23.17 -43.40
C ALA A 16 -21.81 23.16 -42.93
N THR A 17 -21.51 23.97 -41.93
CA THR A 17 -20.23 23.92 -41.20
C THR A 17 -20.28 22.67 -40.30
N LEU A 18 -19.58 21.61 -40.66
CA LEU A 18 -19.27 20.51 -39.78
C LEU A 18 -18.26 21.02 -38.74
N ALA A 19 -18.77 21.38 -37.57
CA ALA A 19 -17.92 21.55 -36.38
C ALA A 19 -17.54 20.15 -35.86
N PHE A 20 -16.33 19.69 -36.18
CA PHE A 20 -15.70 18.58 -35.48
C PHE A 20 -15.43 19.05 -34.04
N SER A 21 -16.28 18.67 -33.10
CA SER A 21 -15.98 18.78 -31.70
C SER A 21 -14.91 17.73 -31.38
N LEU A 22 -13.64 18.14 -31.34
CA LEU A 22 -12.58 17.43 -30.65
C LEU A 22 -12.94 17.42 -29.16
N ALA A 23 -13.65 16.37 -28.71
CA ALA A 23 -13.77 16.08 -27.30
C ALA A 23 -12.38 15.70 -26.78
N PRO A 24 -11.92 16.26 -25.65
CA PRO A 24 -10.60 15.90 -25.12
C PRO A 24 -10.63 14.42 -24.69
N ALA A 25 -9.79 13.61 -25.31
CA ALA A 25 -9.54 12.20 -25.00
C ALA A 25 -8.71 12.10 -23.70
N THR A 26 -9.17 12.63 -22.57
CA THR A 26 -8.33 12.74 -21.37
C THR A 26 -8.91 12.18 -20.08
N ALA A 27 -10.08 11.53 -20.11
CA ALA A 27 -10.64 10.94 -18.88
C ALA A 27 -11.01 9.46 -19.00
N GLN A 28 -10.93 8.86 -20.16
CA GLN A 28 -11.38 7.47 -20.39
C GLN A 28 -10.26 6.43 -20.33
N ASP A 29 -9.00 6.79 -20.56
CA ASP A 29 -7.89 5.81 -20.55
C ASP A 29 -7.40 5.43 -19.14
N ALA A 30 -7.56 6.28 -18.15
CA ALA A 30 -7.24 5.93 -16.76
C ALA A 30 -8.22 4.90 -16.13
N ARG A 31 -9.29 4.55 -16.83
CA ARG A 31 -10.31 3.55 -16.40
C ARG A 31 -10.14 2.18 -17.06
N ARG A 32 -9.15 1.99 -17.91
CA ARG A 32 -8.81 0.65 -18.41
C ARG A 32 -8.07 -0.08 -17.32
N GLY A 33 -8.79 -0.84 -16.48
CA GLY A 33 -8.19 -1.69 -15.46
C GLY A 33 -7.09 -2.56 -16.08
N TYR A 34 -6.01 -2.74 -15.33
CA TYR A 34 -4.92 -3.63 -15.72
C TYR A 34 -5.46 -5.03 -16.05
N VAL A 35 -4.99 -5.59 -17.15
CA VAL A 35 -5.21 -7.00 -17.51
C VAL A 35 -3.91 -7.74 -17.21
N PRO A 36 -3.88 -8.66 -16.25
CA PRO A 36 -2.67 -9.42 -15.97
C PRO A 36 -2.19 -10.16 -17.21
N PRO A 37 -0.86 -10.27 -17.45
CA PRO A 37 -0.34 -11.12 -18.51
C PRO A 37 -0.73 -12.58 -18.25
N ALA A 38 -0.76 -13.40 -19.32
CA ALA A 38 -1.00 -14.81 -19.17
C ALA A 38 0.06 -15.43 -18.22
N ARG A 39 -0.36 -16.33 -17.33
CA ARG A 39 0.50 -16.90 -16.26
C ARG A 39 1.79 -17.53 -16.77
N ASP A 40 1.72 -18.16 -17.94
CA ASP A 40 2.83 -18.84 -18.61
C ASP A 40 3.85 -17.88 -19.25
N THR A 41 3.54 -16.59 -19.34
CA THR A 41 4.42 -15.54 -19.88
C THR A 41 5.25 -14.83 -18.81
N VAL A 42 4.90 -14.97 -17.52
CA VAL A 42 5.62 -14.35 -16.40
C VAL A 42 6.68 -15.32 -15.87
N ARG A 43 7.89 -14.82 -15.61
CA ARG A 43 9.00 -15.62 -15.08
C ARG A 43 9.55 -14.99 -13.82
N ALA A 44 9.86 -15.83 -12.83
CA ALA A 44 10.61 -15.41 -11.67
C ALA A 44 12.09 -15.24 -12.01
N VAL A 45 12.75 -14.30 -11.35
CA VAL A 45 14.21 -14.14 -11.39
C VAL A 45 14.81 -15.09 -10.36
N ALA A 46 15.74 -15.94 -10.81
CA ALA A 46 16.46 -16.85 -9.93
C ALA A 46 17.73 -16.21 -9.38
N ALA A 47 18.09 -16.56 -8.14
CA ALA A 47 19.32 -16.14 -7.48
C ALA A 47 19.75 -17.16 -6.41
N ASP A 48 21.07 -17.21 -6.12
CA ASP A 48 21.63 -18.19 -5.18
C ASP A 48 21.94 -17.59 -3.79
N HIS A 49 22.34 -16.31 -3.73
CA HIS A 49 22.93 -15.71 -2.54
C HIS A 49 22.15 -14.55 -1.93
N GLY A 50 21.22 -13.98 -2.65
CA GLY A 50 20.37 -12.88 -2.15
C GLY A 50 19.39 -12.41 -3.19
N MET A 51 18.23 -11.93 -2.70
CA MET A 51 17.16 -11.42 -3.56
C MET A 51 16.53 -10.19 -2.95
N MET A 52 16.39 -9.15 -3.77
CA MET A 52 15.59 -7.96 -3.51
C MET A 52 14.47 -7.89 -4.53
N VAL A 53 13.23 -7.69 -4.08
CA VAL A 53 12.09 -7.43 -4.96
C VAL A 53 11.40 -6.17 -4.50
N ALA A 54 11.36 -5.13 -5.33
CA ALA A 54 10.76 -3.85 -5.01
C ALA A 54 9.89 -3.32 -6.14
N GLN A 55 9.07 -2.35 -5.81
CA GLN A 55 8.11 -1.73 -6.73
C GLN A 55 8.77 -0.73 -7.68
N GLU A 56 10.08 -0.46 -7.51
CA GLU A 56 10.84 0.48 -8.33
C GLU A 56 12.30 -0.02 -8.48
N ARG A 57 12.80 0.02 -9.73
CA ARG A 57 14.05 -0.63 -10.13
C ARG A 57 15.32 -0.04 -9.51
N PHE A 58 15.45 1.29 -9.42
CA PHE A 58 16.67 1.90 -8.85
C PHE A 58 16.84 1.49 -7.39
N SER A 59 15.75 1.49 -6.64
CA SER A 59 15.76 1.09 -5.24
C SER A 59 15.98 -0.42 -5.06
N ALA A 60 15.43 -1.26 -5.97
CA ALA A 60 15.73 -2.69 -5.98
C ALA A 60 17.22 -2.96 -6.21
N GLN A 61 17.84 -2.26 -7.15
CA GLN A 61 19.26 -2.36 -7.44
C GLN A 61 20.13 -1.87 -6.29
N VAL A 62 19.73 -0.77 -5.59
CA VAL A 62 20.42 -0.31 -4.38
C VAL A 62 20.44 -1.40 -3.31
N GLY A 63 19.30 -2.05 -3.04
CA GLY A 63 19.22 -3.14 -2.06
C GLY A 63 20.07 -4.35 -2.48
N ALA A 64 20.00 -4.77 -3.73
CA ALA A 64 20.83 -5.86 -4.26
C ALA A 64 22.34 -5.54 -4.20
N ASP A 65 22.74 -4.28 -4.39
CA ASP A 65 24.13 -3.85 -4.24
C ASP A 65 24.61 -3.99 -2.79
N ILE A 66 23.80 -3.63 -1.81
CA ILE A 66 24.11 -3.81 -0.40
C ILE A 66 24.29 -5.30 -0.07
N LEU A 67 23.41 -6.18 -0.58
CA LEU A 67 23.57 -7.63 -0.41
C LEU A 67 24.90 -8.11 -1.02
N ARG A 68 25.23 -7.72 -2.26
CA ARG A 68 26.50 -8.07 -2.95
C ARG A 68 27.74 -7.61 -2.17
N ARG A 69 27.65 -6.53 -1.44
CA ARG A 69 28.73 -5.98 -0.61
C ARG A 69 28.78 -6.61 0.78
N GLY A 70 27.98 -7.66 1.05
CA GLY A 70 28.01 -8.43 2.29
C GLY A 70 27.06 -7.94 3.38
N GLY A 71 26.21 -6.96 3.10
CA GLY A 71 25.13 -6.56 3.99
C GLY A 71 24.10 -7.68 4.18
N ASN A 72 23.40 -7.66 5.32
CA ASN A 72 22.30 -8.57 5.55
C ASN A 72 20.97 -8.02 4.95
N ALA A 73 19.90 -8.81 5.08
CA ALA A 73 18.58 -8.41 4.58
C ALA A 73 18.07 -7.08 5.17
N VAL A 74 18.45 -6.75 6.41
CA VAL A 74 18.04 -5.48 7.06
C VAL A 74 18.83 -4.30 6.51
N ASP A 75 20.16 -4.43 6.30
CA ASP A 75 20.96 -3.37 5.67
C ASP A 75 20.41 -3.03 4.28
N ALA A 76 20.11 -4.06 3.49
CA ALA A 76 19.51 -3.90 2.16
C ALA A 76 18.13 -3.25 2.23
N ALA A 77 17.28 -3.65 3.17
CA ALA A 77 15.95 -3.08 3.38
C ALA A 77 16.02 -1.59 3.75
N VAL A 78 16.96 -1.20 4.62
CA VAL A 78 17.15 0.21 5.03
C VAL A 78 17.59 1.06 3.84
N ALA A 79 18.61 0.61 3.08
CA ALA A 79 19.07 1.34 1.90
C ALA A 79 17.97 1.48 0.84
N THR A 80 17.22 0.41 0.58
CA THR A 80 16.06 0.42 -0.34
C THR A 80 14.98 1.38 0.13
N GLY A 81 14.63 1.38 1.42
CA GLY A 81 13.60 2.27 1.98
C GLY A 81 13.94 3.76 1.78
N PHE A 82 15.20 4.15 1.99
CA PHE A 82 15.65 5.52 1.72
C PHE A 82 15.75 5.82 0.22
N ALA A 83 16.19 4.87 -0.61
CA ALA A 83 16.25 5.05 -2.06
C ALA A 83 14.85 5.24 -2.66
N MET A 84 13.87 4.44 -2.23
CA MET A 84 12.48 4.58 -2.68
C MET A 84 11.84 5.91 -2.26
N ALA A 85 12.26 6.53 -1.17
CA ALA A 85 11.79 7.87 -0.80
C ALA A 85 12.17 8.92 -1.86
N VAL A 86 13.21 8.67 -2.63
CA VAL A 86 13.68 9.51 -3.73
C VAL A 86 13.09 9.07 -5.07
N THR A 87 13.19 7.79 -5.40
CA THR A 87 12.92 7.25 -6.74
C THR A 87 11.46 6.85 -6.95
N TYR A 88 10.68 6.71 -5.86
CA TYR A 88 9.27 6.37 -5.88
C TYR A 88 8.42 7.31 -4.98
N PRO A 89 8.49 8.65 -5.16
CA PRO A 89 7.91 9.64 -4.25
C PRO A 89 6.38 9.55 -4.15
N ARG A 90 5.74 8.76 -5.00
CA ARG A 90 4.33 8.45 -4.94
C ARG A 90 3.92 7.75 -3.62
N ALA A 91 4.81 6.88 -3.07
CA ALA A 91 4.53 6.09 -1.87
C ALA A 91 5.78 5.81 -1.03
N GLY A 92 6.97 5.63 -1.63
CA GLY A 92 8.24 5.62 -0.95
C GLY A 92 8.48 6.98 -0.28
N ASN A 93 8.93 7.01 0.97
CA ASN A 93 8.88 8.24 1.74
C ASN A 93 9.84 8.28 2.92
N ILE A 94 10.07 9.51 3.40
CA ILE A 94 10.55 9.80 4.76
C ILE A 94 9.56 10.67 5.54
N GLY A 95 8.49 11.15 4.90
CA GLY A 95 7.44 11.95 5.52
C GLY A 95 6.16 11.16 5.85
N GLY A 96 6.24 9.84 5.87
CA GLY A 96 5.17 8.91 6.21
C GLY A 96 5.60 7.85 7.22
N GLY A 97 5.04 6.65 7.13
CA GLY A 97 5.33 5.56 8.05
C GLY A 97 5.00 4.19 7.48
N GLY A 98 5.13 3.17 8.33
CA GLY A 98 4.90 1.80 7.89
C GLY A 98 5.25 0.73 8.90
N PHE A 99 5.47 -0.47 8.36
CA PHE A 99 5.73 -1.68 9.15
C PHE A 99 6.77 -2.57 8.47
N MET A 100 7.60 -3.19 9.28
CA MET A 100 8.59 -4.15 8.84
C MET A 100 8.46 -5.43 9.66
N VAL A 101 8.45 -6.58 8.99
CA VAL A 101 8.59 -7.92 9.58
C VAL A 101 9.98 -8.41 9.25
N ILE A 102 10.71 -8.86 10.27
CA ILE A 102 12.08 -9.36 10.14
C ILE A 102 12.11 -10.80 10.67
N HIS A 103 12.61 -11.70 9.85
CA HIS A 103 13.12 -13.00 10.28
C HIS A 103 14.63 -12.93 10.34
N SER A 104 15.21 -13.06 11.53
CA SER A 104 16.65 -13.12 11.72
C SER A 104 17.09 -14.57 11.92
N ALA A 105 17.56 -15.21 10.88
CA ALA A 105 18.13 -16.57 10.94
C ALA A 105 19.36 -16.60 11.85
N ASP A 106 20.18 -15.54 11.82
CA ASP A 106 21.38 -15.41 12.66
C ASP A 106 21.07 -15.42 14.17
N ARG A 107 19.85 -14.94 14.57
CA ARG A 107 19.41 -14.85 15.97
C ARG A 107 18.30 -15.83 16.30
N ASN A 108 17.80 -16.58 15.32
CA ASN A 108 16.62 -17.41 15.43
C ASN A 108 15.42 -16.65 16.05
N GLU A 109 15.13 -15.47 15.51
CA GLU A 109 14.15 -14.53 16.06
C GLU A 109 13.30 -13.94 14.94
N ASP A 110 11.99 -13.79 15.20
CA ASP A 110 11.08 -13.02 14.35
C ASP A 110 10.53 -11.84 15.14
N ILE A 111 10.67 -10.66 14.58
CA ILE A 111 10.18 -9.41 15.18
C ILE A 111 9.45 -8.55 14.15
N THR A 112 8.73 -7.56 14.66
CA THR A 112 8.17 -6.51 13.82
C THR A 112 8.57 -5.14 14.33
N ILE A 113 8.74 -4.19 13.41
CA ILE A 113 8.97 -2.79 13.72
C ILE A 113 7.76 -1.99 13.24
N ASP A 114 7.07 -1.39 14.21
CA ASP A 114 5.97 -0.46 13.99
C ASP A 114 6.54 0.97 13.95
N TYR A 115 6.57 1.54 12.77
CA TYR A 115 6.90 2.95 12.54
C TYR A 115 5.75 3.69 11.86
N ARG A 116 4.49 3.24 12.15
CA ARG A 116 3.25 3.92 11.75
C ARG A 116 3.25 5.34 12.31
N GLU A 117 2.68 6.27 11.59
CA GLU A 117 2.47 7.63 12.02
C GLU A 117 1.65 7.70 13.30
N THR A 118 1.92 8.69 14.12
CA THR A 118 1.10 9.02 15.29
C THR A 118 0.32 10.30 15.04
N ALA A 119 -0.88 10.38 15.58
CA ALA A 119 -1.64 11.61 15.58
C ALA A 119 -0.94 12.67 16.46
N PRO A 120 -0.81 13.94 16.02
CA PRO A 120 -0.27 15.02 16.84
C PRO A 120 -1.02 15.19 18.17
N ALA A 121 -0.37 15.73 19.20
CA ALA A 121 -0.92 15.88 20.53
C ALA A 121 -2.21 16.72 20.57
N ALA A 122 -2.41 17.63 19.61
CA ALA A 122 -3.61 18.46 19.51
C ALA A 122 -4.80 17.78 18.80
N THR A 123 -4.68 16.50 18.39
CA THR A 123 -5.74 15.76 17.70
C THR A 123 -6.94 15.52 18.62
N THR A 124 -8.14 15.84 18.13
CA THR A 124 -9.40 15.56 18.83
C THR A 124 -10.21 14.49 18.10
N PRO A 125 -11.13 13.78 18.79
CA PRO A 125 -12.00 12.80 18.12
C PRO A 125 -12.89 13.40 17.02
N GLN A 126 -13.16 14.70 17.04
CA GLN A 126 -14.02 15.40 16.09
C GLN A 126 -13.25 16.13 14.98
N ILE A 127 -11.92 15.99 14.91
CA ILE A 127 -11.05 16.79 14.01
C ILE A 127 -11.47 16.73 12.54
N PHE A 128 -12.07 15.62 12.10
CA PHE A 128 -12.52 15.38 10.73
C PHE A 128 -14.02 15.59 10.52
N LEU A 129 -14.72 16.19 11.48
CA LEU A 129 -16.13 16.54 11.31
C LEU A 129 -16.28 17.93 10.69
N GLY A 130 -17.25 18.09 9.79
CA GLY A 130 -17.69 19.37 9.26
C GLY A 130 -18.46 20.18 10.29
N ALA A 131 -18.87 21.40 9.92
CA ALA A 131 -19.67 22.27 10.78
C ALA A 131 -21.06 21.68 11.10
N ASP A 132 -21.55 20.75 10.27
CA ASP A 132 -22.80 20.01 10.44
C ASP A 132 -22.64 18.75 11.31
N GLY A 133 -21.45 18.52 11.88
CA GLY A 133 -21.13 17.34 12.68
C GLY A 133 -20.96 16.04 11.90
N LYS A 134 -20.97 16.08 10.55
CA LYS A 134 -20.75 14.92 9.70
C LYS A 134 -19.29 14.78 9.27
N PRO A 135 -18.83 13.57 8.90
CA PRO A 135 -17.51 13.35 8.34
C PRO A 135 -17.23 14.23 7.12
N ASP A 136 -16.13 14.97 7.17
CA ASP A 136 -15.62 15.79 6.06
C ASP A 136 -14.31 15.19 5.54
N ALA A 137 -14.40 14.44 4.46
CA ALA A 137 -13.25 13.79 3.84
C ALA A 137 -12.19 14.78 3.31
N THR A 138 -12.55 16.03 3.04
CA THR A 138 -11.60 17.07 2.61
C THR A 138 -10.61 17.37 3.74
N LYS A 139 -11.08 17.36 4.99
CA LYS A 139 -10.22 17.60 6.15
C LYS A 139 -9.17 16.50 6.35
N SER A 140 -9.55 15.23 6.20
CA SER A 140 -8.63 14.11 6.40
C SER A 140 -7.71 13.85 5.21
N ARG A 141 -8.20 14.07 3.97
CA ARG A 141 -7.50 13.67 2.73
C ARG A 141 -6.73 14.78 2.08
N ASP A 142 -7.32 15.98 2.04
CA ASP A 142 -6.87 17.06 1.16
C ASP A 142 -6.35 18.28 1.92
N SER A 143 -6.34 18.23 3.26
CA SER A 143 -5.79 19.28 4.12
C SER A 143 -4.66 18.76 5.00
N ALA A 144 -3.85 19.68 5.53
CA ALA A 144 -2.75 19.37 6.44
C ALA A 144 -3.22 18.84 7.82
N LEU A 145 -4.53 18.87 8.13
CA LEU A 145 -5.10 18.19 9.30
C LEU A 145 -4.95 16.66 9.21
N GLY A 146 -4.85 16.10 7.99
CA GLY A 146 -4.62 14.68 7.77
C GLY A 146 -3.18 14.22 7.99
N VAL A 147 -2.23 15.13 8.22
CA VAL A 147 -0.81 14.79 8.37
C VAL A 147 -0.54 14.20 9.74
N GLY A 148 -0.12 12.94 9.77
CA GLY A 148 0.42 12.27 10.94
C GLY A 148 1.91 12.52 11.13
N VAL A 149 2.40 12.39 12.37
CA VAL A 149 3.83 12.51 12.69
C VAL A 149 4.61 11.40 12.00
N PRO A 150 5.56 11.71 11.11
CA PRO A 150 6.26 10.70 10.31
C PRO A 150 7.10 9.72 11.14
N GLY A 151 7.12 8.45 10.72
CA GLY A 151 7.85 7.39 11.42
C GLY A 151 8.99 6.74 10.66
N THR A 152 9.05 6.89 9.34
CA THR A 152 9.94 6.10 8.45
C THR A 152 11.41 6.24 8.84
N VAL A 153 11.92 7.46 9.06
CA VAL A 153 13.34 7.68 9.40
C VAL A 153 13.70 6.95 10.70
N ALA A 154 12.87 7.08 11.73
CA ALA A 154 13.11 6.43 13.02
C ALA A 154 13.01 4.91 12.93
N GLY A 155 12.05 4.39 12.14
CA GLY A 155 11.84 2.95 11.96
C GLY A 155 12.99 2.27 11.23
N LEU A 156 13.44 2.84 10.11
CA LEU A 156 14.57 2.32 9.35
C LEU A 156 15.88 2.39 10.15
N ALA A 157 16.10 3.49 10.88
CA ALA A 157 17.29 3.61 11.75
C ALA A 157 17.25 2.61 12.92
N LEU A 158 16.08 2.36 13.52
CA LEU A 158 15.92 1.35 14.56
C LEU A 158 16.19 -0.06 14.03
N ALA A 159 15.70 -0.37 12.80
CA ALA A 159 15.98 -1.65 12.15
C ALA A 159 17.49 -1.87 11.99
N LEU A 160 18.19 -0.88 11.47
CA LEU A 160 19.65 -0.93 11.30
C LEU A 160 20.37 -1.10 12.64
N ASP A 161 20.04 -0.29 13.65
CA ASP A 161 20.68 -0.33 14.98
C ASP A 161 20.55 -1.70 15.66
N LYS A 162 19.37 -2.32 15.55
CA LYS A 162 19.08 -3.57 16.25
C LYS A 162 19.40 -4.83 15.45
N TYR A 163 19.19 -4.81 14.13
CA TYR A 163 19.18 -6.00 13.29
C TYR A 163 20.08 -5.91 12.05
N GLY A 164 20.73 -4.77 11.82
CA GLY A 164 21.75 -4.61 10.77
C GLY A 164 22.95 -5.54 11.00
N SER A 165 23.71 -5.81 9.94
CA SER A 165 24.89 -6.67 9.99
C SER A 165 26.06 -6.10 10.82
N GLY A 166 26.05 -4.80 11.10
CA GLY A 166 27.17 -4.06 11.68
C GLY A 166 28.28 -3.70 10.67
N GLN A 167 28.16 -4.11 9.42
CA GLN A 167 29.14 -3.78 8.37
C GLN A 167 28.93 -2.40 7.75
N PHE A 168 27.70 -1.88 7.82
CA PHE A 168 27.32 -0.60 7.23
C PHE A 168 26.85 0.39 8.28
N THR A 169 27.32 1.62 8.17
CA THR A 169 26.76 2.76 8.91
C THR A 169 25.51 3.28 8.21
N LEU A 170 24.64 3.99 8.94
CA LEU A 170 23.47 4.65 8.36
C LEU A 170 23.86 5.58 7.20
N ALA A 171 24.96 6.33 7.34
CA ALA A 171 25.47 7.22 6.30
C ALA A 171 25.83 6.48 5.01
N GLN A 172 26.44 5.30 5.12
CA GLN A 172 26.79 4.49 3.96
C GLN A 172 25.55 3.94 3.25
N LEU A 173 24.49 3.59 3.98
CA LEU A 173 23.22 3.10 3.41
C LEU A 173 22.39 4.23 2.79
N LEU A 174 22.51 5.47 3.29
CA LEU A 174 21.86 6.64 2.72
C LEU A 174 22.59 7.21 1.48
N ALA A 175 23.87 6.94 1.31
CA ALA A 175 24.69 7.53 0.24
C ALA A 175 24.08 7.36 -1.17
N PRO A 176 23.53 6.19 -1.58
CA PRO A 176 22.87 6.04 -2.88
C PRO A 176 21.63 6.93 -3.02
N ALA A 177 20.80 7.02 -1.98
CA ALA A 177 19.61 7.86 -1.98
C ALA A 177 19.97 9.36 -2.08
N ILE A 178 20.99 9.80 -1.34
CA ILE A 178 21.51 11.18 -1.41
C ILE A 178 22.00 11.51 -2.82
N ALA A 179 22.76 10.61 -3.45
CA ALA A 179 23.24 10.80 -4.81
C ALA A 179 22.08 10.90 -5.82
N LEU A 180 21.12 9.96 -5.75
CA LEU A 180 19.91 9.98 -6.61
C LEU A 180 19.09 11.25 -6.43
N ALA A 181 18.94 11.76 -5.22
CA ALA A 181 18.21 12.99 -4.95
C ALA A 181 18.95 14.24 -5.46
N ARG A 182 20.27 14.33 -5.23
CA ARG A 182 21.10 15.47 -5.61
C ARG A 182 21.33 15.54 -7.11
N ASP A 183 21.75 14.43 -7.73
CA ASP A 183 22.15 14.37 -9.14
C ASP A 183 20.92 14.14 -10.06
N GLY A 184 19.82 13.70 -9.47
CA GLY A 184 18.58 13.38 -10.14
C GLY A 184 18.62 12.10 -10.96
N PHE A 185 17.45 11.61 -11.31
CA PHE A 185 17.25 10.44 -12.16
C PHE A 185 16.22 10.73 -13.26
N ILE A 186 16.21 9.89 -14.28
CA ILE A 186 15.26 10.04 -15.40
C ILE A 186 13.90 9.48 -14.97
N VAL A 187 12.87 10.33 -15.09
CA VAL A 187 11.46 9.94 -14.89
C VAL A 187 11.08 8.88 -15.90
N SER A 188 10.63 7.75 -15.41
CA SER A 188 10.23 6.60 -16.21
C SER A 188 9.19 5.77 -15.47
N ASP A 189 8.66 4.74 -16.14
CA ASP A 189 7.86 3.70 -15.52
C ASP A 189 6.62 4.25 -14.77
N ASP A 190 6.34 3.73 -13.57
CA ASP A 190 5.13 4.08 -12.80
C ASP A 190 5.02 5.58 -12.48
N ILE A 191 6.14 6.28 -12.27
CA ILE A 191 6.11 7.74 -12.03
C ILE A 191 5.60 8.44 -13.28
N ALA A 192 6.12 8.12 -14.45
CA ALA A 192 5.70 8.70 -15.71
C ALA A 192 4.21 8.45 -15.99
N ASP A 193 3.73 7.25 -15.65
CA ASP A 193 2.34 6.85 -15.85
C ASP A 193 1.36 7.55 -14.89
N THR A 194 1.80 7.83 -13.66
CA THR A 194 0.91 8.26 -12.57
C THR A 194 0.98 9.74 -12.26
N LEU A 195 2.15 10.38 -12.38
CA LEU A 195 2.35 11.77 -12.02
C LEU A 195 1.36 12.74 -12.71
N PRO A 196 1.02 12.59 -14.01
CA PRO A 196 0.04 13.49 -14.66
C PRO A 196 -1.33 13.49 -13.98
N SER A 197 -1.77 12.34 -13.47
CA SER A 197 -3.06 12.20 -12.78
C SER A 197 -3.08 12.88 -11.41
N TRP A 198 -1.94 12.98 -10.73
CA TRP A 198 -1.79 13.56 -9.40
C TRP A 198 -1.21 14.98 -9.41
N HIS A 199 -0.75 15.45 -10.56
CA HIS A 199 -0.10 16.74 -10.71
C HIS A 199 -0.93 17.91 -10.18
N ARG A 200 -2.25 17.95 -10.44
CA ARG A 200 -3.14 18.99 -9.91
C ARG A 200 -3.11 19.09 -8.37
N ARG A 201 -2.94 17.93 -7.67
CA ARG A 201 -2.82 17.88 -6.21
C ARG A 201 -1.49 18.47 -5.73
N LEU A 202 -0.40 18.15 -6.44
CA LEU A 202 0.94 18.65 -6.17
C LEU A 202 1.07 20.15 -6.52
N ALA A 203 0.60 20.56 -7.69
CA ALA A 203 0.77 21.90 -8.22
C ALA A 203 0.01 23.00 -7.45
N ARG A 204 -0.94 22.64 -6.58
CA ARG A 204 -1.58 23.60 -5.67
C ARG A 204 -0.62 24.14 -4.59
N TRP A 205 0.50 23.46 -4.36
CA TRP A 205 1.53 23.83 -3.41
C TRP A 205 2.78 24.29 -4.16
N PRO A 206 3.24 25.55 -4.00
CA PRO A 206 4.40 26.07 -4.73
C PRO A 206 5.67 25.24 -4.53
N SER A 207 5.93 24.75 -3.31
CA SER A 207 7.06 23.89 -2.98
C SER A 207 7.04 22.56 -3.73
N SER A 208 5.87 21.96 -3.91
CA SER A 208 5.70 20.72 -4.68
C SER A 208 5.75 20.97 -6.18
N ALA A 209 5.11 22.04 -6.66
CA ALA A 209 5.15 22.44 -8.06
C ALA A 209 6.59 22.62 -8.57
N LYS A 210 7.46 23.24 -7.77
CA LYS A 210 8.89 23.45 -8.08
C LYS A 210 9.62 22.13 -8.41
N ILE A 211 9.21 21.01 -7.79
CA ILE A 211 9.88 19.71 -7.93
C ILE A 211 9.24 18.87 -9.04
N PHE A 212 7.90 18.85 -9.12
CA PHE A 212 7.16 17.89 -9.95
C PHE A 212 6.60 18.50 -11.23
N SER A 213 6.90 19.78 -11.52
CA SER A 213 6.47 20.45 -12.75
C SER A 213 7.66 20.87 -13.62
N ARG A 214 7.41 20.95 -14.91
CA ARG A 214 8.27 21.63 -15.89
C ARG A 214 8.19 23.15 -15.72
N PRO A 215 9.09 23.92 -16.33
CA PRO A 215 9.05 25.39 -16.27
C PRO A 215 7.76 26.02 -16.79
N ASP A 216 7.04 25.33 -17.69
CA ASP A 216 5.75 25.77 -18.22
C ASP A 216 4.56 25.43 -17.30
N GLY A 217 4.81 24.82 -16.14
CA GLY A 217 3.80 24.42 -15.16
C GLY A 217 3.13 23.07 -15.46
N THR A 218 3.50 22.37 -16.53
CA THR A 218 3.00 21.02 -16.83
C THR A 218 3.73 19.95 -15.98
N PRO A 219 3.14 18.75 -15.78
CA PRO A 219 3.82 17.68 -15.04
C PRO A 219 5.09 17.22 -15.74
N LEU A 220 6.07 16.74 -14.97
CA LEU A 220 7.17 15.96 -15.53
C LEU A 220 6.62 14.72 -16.22
N VAL A 221 7.24 14.34 -17.33
CA VAL A 221 6.88 13.16 -18.13
C VAL A 221 8.09 12.25 -18.31
N GLU A 222 7.88 11.09 -18.96
CA GLU A 222 8.94 10.14 -19.28
C GLU A 222 10.09 10.83 -20.05
N GLY A 223 11.32 10.63 -19.57
CA GLY A 223 12.53 11.24 -20.11
C GLY A 223 12.97 12.54 -19.44
N ASP A 224 12.12 13.19 -18.66
CA ASP A 224 12.52 14.35 -17.85
C ASP A 224 13.44 13.90 -16.69
N ARG A 225 14.23 14.83 -16.17
CA ARG A 225 15.06 14.58 -14.98
C ARG A 225 14.37 15.12 -13.73
N LEU A 226 14.14 14.26 -12.74
CA LEU A 226 13.66 14.65 -11.42
C LEU A 226 14.85 14.87 -10.49
N VAL A 227 15.03 16.10 -10.00
CA VAL A 227 16.07 16.50 -9.05
C VAL A 227 15.41 16.97 -7.76
N GLN A 228 15.89 16.50 -6.61
CA GLN A 228 15.31 16.76 -5.30
C GLN A 228 16.40 17.26 -4.33
N GLY A 229 16.98 18.44 -4.61
CA GLY A 229 18.11 18.99 -3.87
C GLY A 229 17.84 19.15 -2.38
N ASP A 230 16.70 19.74 -2.00
CA ASP A 230 16.33 19.91 -0.59
C ASP A 230 16.17 18.55 0.13
N LEU A 231 15.70 17.52 -0.58
CA LEU A 231 15.62 16.15 -0.03
C LEU A 231 17.00 15.55 0.17
N ALA A 232 17.94 15.81 -0.74
CA ALA A 232 19.34 15.37 -0.56
C ALA A 232 20.00 16.00 0.67
N GLU A 233 19.71 17.27 0.96
CA GLU A 233 20.18 17.95 2.18
C GLU A 233 19.56 17.34 3.44
N THR A 234 18.26 17.07 3.45
CA THR A 234 17.57 16.41 4.56
C THR A 234 18.14 15.01 4.81
N LEU A 235 18.33 14.21 3.75
CA LEU A 235 18.95 12.87 3.87
C LEU A 235 20.40 12.96 4.36
N SER A 236 21.15 14.00 3.97
CA SER A 236 22.50 14.24 4.46
C SER A 236 22.52 14.61 5.95
N ALA A 237 21.54 15.39 6.43
CA ALA A 237 21.40 15.67 7.86
C ALA A 237 21.09 14.38 8.65
N VAL A 238 20.23 13.50 8.12
CA VAL A 238 19.97 12.18 8.72
C VAL A 238 21.22 11.30 8.70
N ALA A 239 22.00 11.31 7.62
CA ALA A 239 23.24 10.55 7.52
C ALA A 239 24.27 11.00 8.57
N ALA A 240 24.36 12.31 8.85
CA ALA A 240 25.31 12.89 9.79
C ALA A 240 24.89 12.75 11.26
N LEU A 241 23.59 12.93 11.57
CA LEU A 241 23.07 13.07 12.93
C LEU A 241 22.15 11.90 13.37
N GLY A 242 21.95 10.91 12.49
CA GLY A 242 20.96 9.86 12.69
C GLY A 242 19.53 10.45 12.67
N PRO A 243 18.56 9.80 13.32
CA PRO A 243 17.17 10.28 13.37
C PRO A 243 17.05 11.71 13.90
N ARG A 244 17.96 12.18 14.74
CA ARG A 244 17.94 13.56 15.24
C ARG A 244 18.01 14.59 14.12
N GLY A 245 18.69 14.29 13.01
CA GLY A 245 18.76 15.16 11.83
C GLY A 245 17.39 15.38 11.14
N PHE A 246 16.38 14.58 11.48
CA PHE A 246 15.02 14.71 10.97
C PHE A 246 14.02 15.21 12.03
N TYR A 247 14.12 14.71 13.26
CA TYR A 247 13.13 14.94 14.32
C TYR A 247 13.47 16.12 15.25
N GLU A 248 14.66 16.70 15.13
CA GLU A 248 15.10 17.85 15.92
C GLU A 248 15.78 18.90 15.02
N GLY A 249 15.86 20.16 15.49
CA GLY A 249 16.52 21.26 14.78
C GLY A 249 15.80 21.71 13.51
N GLU A 250 16.57 22.21 12.56
CA GLU A 250 16.07 22.95 11.40
C GLU A 250 15.08 22.17 10.54
N VAL A 251 15.34 20.87 10.26
CA VAL A 251 14.43 20.02 9.47
C VAL A 251 13.09 19.88 10.17
N ALA A 252 13.09 19.57 11.48
CA ALA A 252 11.86 19.43 12.27
C ALA A 252 11.05 20.74 12.35
N GLU A 253 11.74 21.87 12.48
CA GLU A 253 11.11 23.19 12.51
C GLU A 253 10.45 23.54 11.17
N LYS A 254 11.13 23.27 10.04
CA LYS A 254 10.59 23.45 8.69
C LYS A 254 9.40 22.52 8.42
N LEU A 255 9.47 21.24 8.82
CA LEU A 255 8.37 20.29 8.69
C LEU A 255 7.12 20.77 9.46
N ALA A 256 7.28 21.10 10.74
CA ALA A 256 6.17 21.59 11.55
C ALA A 256 5.59 22.90 11.03
N LYS A 257 6.45 23.83 10.61
CA LYS A 257 6.04 25.09 9.98
C LYS A 257 5.21 24.86 8.71
N ALA A 258 5.65 24.01 7.81
CA ALA A 258 4.92 23.69 6.58
C ALA A 258 3.51 23.12 6.88
N VAL A 259 3.39 22.26 7.90
CA VAL A 259 2.10 21.72 8.33
C VAL A 259 1.20 22.79 8.92
N THR A 260 1.73 23.64 9.82
CA THR A 260 0.93 24.69 10.48
C THR A 260 0.54 25.81 9.52
N ASP A 261 1.41 26.23 8.63
CA ASP A 261 1.11 27.22 7.58
C ASP A 261 0.01 26.72 6.62
N ALA A 262 -0.07 25.40 6.41
CA ALA A 262 -1.13 24.76 5.63
C ALA A 262 -2.41 24.45 6.43
N GLY A 263 -2.51 24.91 7.70
CA GLY A 263 -3.68 24.72 8.55
C GLY A 263 -3.72 23.39 9.32
N GLY A 264 -2.61 22.64 9.37
CA GLY A 264 -2.46 21.46 10.20
C GLY A 264 -2.02 21.75 11.63
N ILE A 265 -1.79 20.70 12.42
CA ILE A 265 -1.61 20.81 13.88
C ILE A 265 -0.32 20.16 14.42
N MET A 266 0.53 19.62 13.54
CA MET A 266 1.79 19.00 13.96
C MET A 266 2.81 20.06 14.42
N THR A 267 3.45 19.82 15.57
CA THR A 267 4.45 20.71 16.17
C THR A 267 5.85 20.07 16.20
N PRO A 268 6.94 20.86 16.40
CA PRO A 268 8.26 20.31 16.63
C PRO A 268 8.32 19.37 17.85
N ALA A 269 7.47 19.59 18.86
CA ALA A 269 7.37 18.72 20.04
C ALA A 269 6.82 17.34 19.68
N ASP A 270 5.83 17.28 18.79
CA ASP A 270 5.29 16.00 18.29
C ASP A 270 6.37 15.20 17.54
N LEU A 271 7.14 15.85 16.67
CA LEU A 271 8.26 15.24 15.95
C LEU A 271 9.30 14.71 16.95
N LYS A 272 9.76 15.51 17.89
CA LYS A 272 10.75 15.12 18.90
C LYS A 272 10.26 13.97 19.80
N ALA A 273 8.96 13.88 20.04
CA ALA A 273 8.35 12.84 20.88
C ALA A 273 8.17 11.50 20.16
N TYR A 274 8.21 11.48 18.80
CA TYR A 274 7.95 10.27 18.03
C TYR A 274 8.94 9.14 18.39
N ARG A 275 8.43 7.92 18.54
CA ARG A 275 9.23 6.69 18.74
C ARG A 275 8.64 5.53 17.94
N PRO A 276 9.45 4.80 17.16
CA PRO A 276 9.06 3.51 16.59
C PRO A 276 8.99 2.46 17.70
N VAL A 277 8.24 1.37 17.48
CA VAL A 277 8.02 0.31 18.48
C VAL A 277 8.40 -1.05 17.92
N ILE A 278 9.24 -1.80 18.64
CA ILE A 278 9.45 -3.22 18.36
C ILE A 278 8.27 -3.99 18.98
N ARG A 279 7.62 -4.84 18.19
CA ARG A 279 6.51 -5.67 18.64
C ARG A 279 6.76 -7.14 18.33
N ALA A 280 6.20 -8.02 19.16
CA ALA A 280 6.08 -9.43 18.80
C ALA A 280 5.16 -9.55 17.58
N PRO A 281 5.50 -10.35 16.55
CA PRO A 281 4.63 -10.56 15.42
C PRO A 281 3.34 -11.28 15.83
N VAL A 282 2.25 -11.06 15.08
CA VAL A 282 1.13 -11.97 15.15
C VAL A 282 1.50 -13.24 14.38
N ARG A 283 1.22 -14.40 14.99
CA ARG A 283 1.61 -15.72 14.47
C ARG A 283 0.42 -16.66 14.42
N GLY A 284 0.41 -17.54 13.43
CA GLY A 284 -0.50 -18.65 13.31
C GLY A 284 0.04 -19.70 12.36
N THR A 285 -0.70 -20.76 12.15
CA THR A 285 -0.31 -21.83 11.23
C THR A 285 -1.32 -21.95 10.09
N TYR A 286 -0.85 -22.34 8.91
CA TYR A 286 -1.69 -22.67 7.76
C TYR A 286 -1.05 -23.78 6.94
N ARG A 287 -1.76 -24.90 6.73
CA ARG A 287 -1.26 -26.08 5.99
C ARG A 287 0.09 -26.61 6.49
N GLY A 288 0.37 -26.44 7.78
CA GLY A 288 1.64 -26.87 8.38
C GLY A 288 2.82 -25.91 8.11
N TYR A 289 2.56 -24.70 7.68
CA TYR A 289 3.51 -23.59 7.62
C TYR A 289 3.19 -22.58 8.72
N ASP A 290 4.21 -21.91 9.25
CA ASP A 290 4.05 -20.79 10.16
C ASP A 290 3.85 -19.50 9.36
N ILE A 291 2.85 -18.72 9.72
CA ILE A 291 2.56 -17.41 9.16
C ILE A 291 2.97 -16.36 10.18
N VAL A 292 3.94 -15.53 9.83
CA VAL A 292 4.47 -14.43 10.66
C VAL A 292 4.11 -13.12 9.99
N SER A 293 3.30 -12.29 10.65
CA SER A 293 2.81 -11.05 10.04
C SER A 293 2.72 -9.91 11.05
N MET A 294 2.38 -8.72 10.57
CA MET A 294 2.31 -7.52 11.39
C MET A 294 1.14 -7.56 12.37
N PRO A 295 1.37 -7.32 13.68
CA PRO A 295 0.31 -7.15 14.68
C PRO A 295 -0.31 -5.76 14.59
N LEU A 296 -1.29 -5.47 15.47
CA LEU A 296 -1.83 -4.12 15.63
C LEU A 296 -0.71 -3.09 15.95
N PRO A 297 -0.82 -1.87 15.42
CA PRO A 297 -1.99 -1.23 14.80
C PRO A 297 -2.21 -1.56 13.32
N SER A 298 -1.59 -2.59 12.77
CA SER A 298 -2.07 -3.16 11.50
C SER A 298 -3.07 -4.29 11.75
N SER A 299 -4.22 -4.19 11.12
CA SER A 299 -5.20 -5.28 11.08
C SER A 299 -4.75 -6.44 10.19
N GLY A 300 -3.72 -6.18 9.34
CA GLY A 300 -3.34 -7.06 8.24
C GLY A 300 -3.07 -8.48 8.66
N GLY A 301 -2.20 -8.67 9.65
CA GLY A 301 -1.84 -10.03 10.10
C GLY A 301 -2.99 -10.76 10.78
N VAL A 302 -3.81 -10.06 11.59
CA VAL A 302 -4.98 -10.67 12.27
C VAL A 302 -6.01 -11.14 11.25
N VAL A 303 -6.43 -10.25 10.33
CA VAL A 303 -7.43 -10.57 9.28
C VAL A 303 -6.92 -11.65 8.32
N LEU A 304 -5.63 -11.62 7.98
CA LEU A 304 -5.00 -12.66 7.16
C LEU A 304 -5.08 -14.03 7.84
N LEU A 305 -4.66 -14.12 9.11
CA LEU A 305 -4.68 -15.38 9.86
C LEU A 305 -6.10 -15.90 10.10
N GLU A 306 -7.04 -15.03 10.45
CA GLU A 306 -8.44 -15.39 10.60
C GLU A 306 -9.01 -15.96 9.29
N THR A 307 -8.75 -15.28 8.16
CA THR A 307 -9.20 -15.75 6.84
C THR A 307 -8.57 -17.08 6.47
N LEU A 308 -7.25 -17.25 6.66
CA LEU A 308 -6.54 -18.51 6.42
C LEU A 308 -7.09 -19.63 7.29
N ASN A 309 -7.38 -19.39 8.58
CA ASN A 309 -7.95 -20.37 9.49
C ASN A 309 -9.36 -20.81 9.06
N ILE A 310 -10.18 -19.91 8.54
CA ILE A 310 -11.48 -20.26 7.95
C ILE A 310 -11.27 -21.17 6.74
N LEU A 311 -10.36 -20.79 5.83
CA LEU A 311 -10.07 -21.51 4.60
C LEU A 311 -9.43 -22.89 4.84
N GLU A 312 -8.65 -23.05 5.90
CA GLU A 312 -7.95 -24.30 6.21
C GLU A 312 -8.90 -25.51 6.40
N GLY A 313 -10.13 -25.25 6.80
CA GLY A 313 -11.14 -26.30 6.92
C GLY A 313 -11.73 -26.79 5.59
N PHE A 314 -11.39 -26.16 4.47
CA PHE A 314 -11.78 -26.58 3.12
C PHE A 314 -10.59 -27.19 2.39
N GLN A 315 -10.84 -28.16 1.50
CA GLN A 315 -9.80 -28.75 0.65
C GLN A 315 -9.64 -27.92 -0.63
N LEU A 316 -9.02 -26.73 -0.52
CA LEU A 316 -8.87 -25.82 -1.66
C LEU A 316 -8.07 -26.46 -2.80
N ALA A 317 -7.08 -27.29 -2.50
CA ALA A 317 -6.26 -28.01 -3.48
C ALA A 317 -7.09 -28.93 -4.39
N ASP A 318 -8.24 -29.45 -3.89
CA ASP A 318 -9.14 -30.30 -4.69
C ASP A 318 -10.04 -29.48 -5.62
N LEU A 319 -10.12 -28.17 -5.38
CA LEU A 319 -10.85 -27.23 -6.24
C LEU A 319 -9.89 -26.66 -7.29
N LYS A 320 -10.35 -26.54 -8.52
CA LYS A 320 -9.56 -25.85 -9.55
C LYS A 320 -9.32 -24.39 -9.12
N GLN A 321 -8.07 -23.93 -9.15
CA GLN A 321 -7.72 -22.56 -8.87
C GLN A 321 -8.50 -21.59 -9.80
N GLY A 322 -9.13 -20.57 -9.21
CA GLY A 322 -9.96 -19.63 -9.95
C GLY A 322 -11.34 -20.18 -10.37
N SER A 323 -11.73 -21.38 -9.89
CA SER A 323 -13.10 -21.88 -10.09
C SER A 323 -14.10 -21.08 -9.25
N PRO A 324 -15.40 -21.03 -9.67
CA PRO A 324 -16.44 -20.35 -8.87
C PRO A 324 -16.49 -20.83 -7.42
N ALA A 325 -16.33 -22.13 -7.18
CA ALA A 325 -16.34 -22.71 -5.83
C ALA A 325 -15.16 -22.21 -4.99
N SER A 326 -13.94 -22.20 -5.52
CA SER A 326 -12.76 -21.72 -4.79
C SER A 326 -12.84 -20.23 -4.50
N LEU A 327 -13.28 -19.43 -5.46
CA LEU A 327 -13.42 -17.97 -5.31
C LEU A 327 -14.53 -17.62 -4.32
N HIS A 328 -15.67 -18.34 -4.35
CA HIS A 328 -16.75 -18.17 -3.39
C HIS A 328 -16.28 -18.36 -1.94
N LEU A 329 -15.50 -19.41 -1.66
CA LEU A 329 -14.96 -19.65 -0.33
C LEU A 329 -14.00 -18.55 0.12
N LEU A 330 -13.14 -18.05 -0.78
CA LEU A 330 -12.28 -16.89 -0.52
C LEU A 330 -13.10 -15.65 -0.14
N ILE A 331 -14.15 -15.35 -0.91
CA ILE A 331 -15.04 -14.20 -0.67
C ILE A 331 -15.72 -14.32 0.70
N GLU A 332 -16.32 -15.47 0.98
CA GLU A 332 -17.05 -15.69 2.24
C GLU A 332 -16.13 -15.65 3.47
N ALA A 333 -14.90 -16.15 3.37
CA ALA A 333 -13.92 -16.06 4.44
C ALA A 333 -13.47 -14.63 4.69
N MET A 334 -13.10 -13.87 3.62
CA MET A 334 -12.74 -12.46 3.72
C MET A 334 -13.86 -11.62 4.33
N LYS A 335 -15.10 -11.82 3.88
CA LYS A 335 -16.28 -11.10 4.37
C LYS A 335 -16.40 -11.17 5.90
N ARG A 336 -16.17 -12.33 6.51
CA ARG A 336 -16.25 -12.55 7.95
C ARG A 336 -15.11 -11.87 8.70
N ALA A 337 -13.89 -12.07 8.25
CA ALA A 337 -12.72 -11.48 8.88
C ALA A 337 -12.70 -9.94 8.80
N TYR A 338 -13.20 -9.35 7.72
CA TYR A 338 -13.34 -7.90 7.61
C TYR A 338 -14.48 -7.33 8.47
N ALA A 339 -15.53 -8.11 8.75
CA ALA A 339 -16.56 -7.70 9.70
C ALA A 339 -15.99 -7.61 11.13
N ASP A 340 -15.17 -8.57 11.53
CA ASP A 340 -14.49 -8.56 12.82
C ASP A 340 -13.41 -7.46 12.90
N ARG A 341 -12.68 -7.22 11.81
CA ARG A 341 -11.78 -6.07 11.67
C ARG A 341 -12.46 -4.75 12.05
N ALA A 342 -13.60 -4.50 11.42
CA ALA A 342 -14.34 -3.26 11.62
C ALA A 342 -14.75 -3.06 13.07
N ARG A 343 -15.14 -4.14 13.73
CA ARG A 343 -15.72 -4.12 15.08
C ARG A 343 -14.68 -4.01 16.20
N TYR A 344 -13.52 -4.67 16.05
CA TYR A 344 -12.64 -4.93 17.19
C TYR A 344 -11.27 -4.27 17.08
N LEU A 345 -10.77 -3.94 15.87
CA LEU A 345 -9.36 -3.63 15.70
C LEU A 345 -9.09 -2.11 15.74
N GLY A 346 -7.98 -1.74 16.37
CA GLY A 346 -7.49 -0.37 16.52
C GLY A 346 -6.06 -0.36 17.07
N ASP A 347 -5.60 0.81 17.54
CA ASP A 347 -4.28 0.93 18.17
C ASP A 347 -4.26 0.19 19.53
N PRO A 348 -3.36 -0.80 19.71
CA PRO A 348 -3.30 -1.63 20.91
C PRO A 348 -2.91 -0.87 22.18
N ALA A 349 -2.38 0.35 22.05
CA ALA A 349 -2.13 1.23 23.22
C ALA A 349 -3.42 1.84 23.77
N PHE A 350 -4.52 1.81 23.01
CA PHE A 350 -5.81 2.44 23.36
C PHE A 350 -6.98 1.45 23.35
N VAL A 351 -6.81 0.27 22.71
CA VAL A 351 -7.89 -0.70 22.51
C VAL A 351 -7.41 -2.11 22.86
N ASN A 352 -8.19 -2.80 23.68
CA ASN A 352 -7.95 -4.21 23.98
C ASN A 352 -8.73 -5.09 22.98
N ALA A 353 -8.14 -5.39 21.83
CA ALA A 353 -8.74 -6.26 20.82
C ALA A 353 -8.57 -7.74 21.19
N PRO A 354 -9.59 -8.59 20.96
CA PRO A 354 -9.55 -10.02 21.32
C PRO A 354 -8.76 -10.85 20.28
N ILE A 355 -7.48 -10.50 20.04
CA ILE A 355 -6.66 -11.06 18.95
C ILE A 355 -6.59 -12.58 19.02
N GLU A 356 -6.30 -13.14 20.21
CA GLU A 356 -6.18 -14.60 20.40
C GLU A 356 -7.47 -15.35 20.02
N THR A 357 -8.64 -14.72 20.29
CA THR A 357 -9.93 -15.29 19.89
C THR A 357 -10.09 -15.24 18.36
N LEU A 358 -9.80 -14.11 17.74
CA LEU A 358 -9.99 -13.91 16.29
C LEU A 358 -9.12 -14.86 15.45
N ILE A 359 -7.90 -15.14 15.91
CA ILE A 359 -6.99 -16.05 15.20
C ILE A 359 -7.10 -17.52 15.66
N ALA A 360 -8.03 -17.85 16.57
CA ALA A 360 -8.21 -19.21 17.05
C ALA A 360 -8.87 -20.12 16.00
N LYS A 361 -8.38 -21.35 15.87
CA LYS A 361 -8.95 -22.35 14.94
C LYS A 361 -10.42 -22.69 15.25
N ASP A 362 -10.78 -22.76 16.55
CA ASP A 362 -12.16 -23.01 16.98
C ASP A 362 -13.12 -21.89 16.62
N TYR A 363 -12.65 -20.64 16.70
CA TYR A 363 -13.42 -19.47 16.24
C TYR A 363 -13.64 -19.52 14.73
N ALA A 364 -12.58 -19.77 13.97
CA ALA A 364 -12.65 -19.95 12.53
C ALA A 364 -13.57 -21.11 12.12
N ALA A 365 -13.61 -22.20 12.90
CA ALA A 365 -14.54 -23.32 12.67
C ALA A 365 -16.01 -22.88 12.82
N LYS A 366 -16.32 -22.04 13.81
CA LYS A 366 -17.66 -21.45 13.99
C LYS A 366 -18.06 -20.56 12.81
N LEU A 367 -17.15 -19.68 12.37
CA LEU A 367 -17.39 -18.80 11.22
C LEU A 367 -17.59 -19.62 9.94
N ARG A 368 -16.78 -20.66 9.73
CA ARG A 368 -16.88 -21.57 8.59
C ARG A 368 -18.19 -22.32 8.53
N ALA A 369 -18.74 -22.76 9.67
CA ALA A 369 -20.02 -23.48 9.74
C ALA A 369 -21.19 -22.66 9.19
N GLY A 370 -21.08 -21.33 9.15
CA GLY A 370 -22.06 -20.43 8.55
C GLY A 370 -21.87 -20.18 7.06
N ILE A 371 -20.90 -20.83 6.38
CA ILE A 371 -20.67 -20.65 4.94
C ILE A 371 -21.49 -21.71 4.18
N SER A 372 -22.41 -21.26 3.33
CA SER A 372 -23.08 -22.11 2.35
C SER A 372 -22.14 -22.34 1.16
N ALA A 373 -22.07 -23.54 0.61
CA ALA A 373 -21.29 -23.82 -0.60
C ALA A 373 -21.95 -23.29 -1.89
N GLU A 374 -23.23 -22.93 -1.84
CA GLU A 374 -24.03 -22.61 -3.01
C GLU A 374 -24.53 -21.16 -3.04
N ARG A 375 -24.47 -20.44 -1.92
CA ARG A 375 -25.09 -19.12 -1.80
C ARG A 375 -24.25 -18.16 -0.98
N ALA A 376 -24.07 -16.94 -1.48
CA ALA A 376 -23.44 -15.83 -0.77
C ALA A 376 -24.23 -15.46 0.50
N THR A 377 -23.55 -15.24 1.60
CA THR A 377 -24.10 -14.68 2.84
C THR A 377 -24.24 -13.17 2.69
N PRO A 378 -25.43 -12.56 2.83
CA PRO A 378 -25.57 -11.11 2.85
C PRO A 378 -24.77 -10.50 3.99
N SER A 379 -23.97 -9.46 3.71
CA SER A 379 -23.08 -8.82 4.72
C SER A 379 -23.84 -8.31 5.94
N LYS A 380 -25.08 -7.87 5.79
CA LYS A 380 -25.96 -7.40 6.88
C LYS A 380 -26.33 -8.49 7.90
N GLU A 381 -26.21 -9.78 7.51
CA GLU A 381 -26.48 -10.91 8.42
C GLU A 381 -25.31 -11.19 9.37
N LEU A 382 -24.09 -10.69 9.04
CA LEU A 382 -22.90 -10.86 9.88
C LEU A 382 -22.84 -9.81 10.97
N VAL A 383 -22.99 -8.54 10.61
CA VAL A 383 -23.03 -7.39 11.54
C VAL A 383 -23.93 -6.31 10.95
N SER A 384 -24.80 -5.68 11.77
CA SER A 384 -25.65 -4.57 11.33
C SER A 384 -24.87 -3.27 11.23
N ALA A 385 -24.65 -2.77 10.02
CA ALA A 385 -24.13 -1.43 9.75
C ALA A 385 -24.51 -0.97 8.33
N SER A 386 -24.47 0.35 8.08
CA SER A 386 -24.72 0.93 6.75
C SER A 386 -23.52 1.79 6.34
N ALA A 387 -23.02 1.63 5.12
CA ALA A 387 -21.93 2.44 4.59
C ALA A 387 -22.11 2.72 3.09
N ALA A 388 -21.59 3.88 2.65
CA ALA A 388 -21.46 4.25 1.24
C ALA A 388 -19.96 4.35 0.89
N PRO A 389 -19.52 3.81 -0.26
CA PRO A 389 -18.09 3.65 -0.56
C PRO A 389 -17.50 4.82 -1.35
N ARG A 390 -16.17 5.04 -1.20
CA ARG A 390 -15.26 5.67 -2.19
C ARG A 390 -13.84 5.17 -1.98
N GLU A 391 -13.09 4.94 -3.09
CA GLU A 391 -11.77 4.32 -3.09
C GLU A 391 -10.61 5.32 -3.16
N GLY A 392 -9.54 5.03 -2.41
CA GLY A 392 -8.18 5.51 -2.60
C GLY A 392 -7.21 4.33 -2.59
N SER A 393 -6.05 4.45 -3.21
CA SER A 393 -5.02 3.41 -3.18
C SER A 393 -3.66 4.03 -3.33
N ASN A 394 -2.75 3.86 -2.32
CA ASN A 394 -1.31 3.88 -2.58
C ASN A 394 -0.49 3.62 -1.33
N THR A 395 0.37 2.66 -1.45
CA THR A 395 1.34 2.14 -0.49
C THR A 395 2.46 1.58 -1.34
N THR A 396 3.61 1.25 -0.79
CA THR A 396 4.62 0.46 -1.48
C THR A 396 5.12 -0.68 -0.62
N HIS A 397 5.64 -1.70 -1.28
CA HIS A 397 6.15 -2.90 -0.64
C HIS A 397 7.43 -3.39 -1.29
N PHE A 398 8.36 -3.87 -0.46
CA PHE A 398 9.52 -4.63 -0.91
C PHE A 398 9.83 -5.82 0.01
N SER A 399 10.37 -6.87 -0.59
CA SER A 399 10.81 -8.11 0.05
C SER A 399 12.31 -8.33 -0.14
N VAL A 400 12.99 -8.81 0.89
CA VAL A 400 14.43 -9.10 0.88
C VAL A 400 14.68 -10.46 1.50
N VAL A 401 15.58 -11.24 0.91
CA VAL A 401 16.19 -12.44 1.52
C VAL A 401 17.68 -12.42 1.25
N ASP A 402 18.51 -12.63 2.27
CA ASP A 402 19.95 -12.76 2.10
C ASP A 402 20.42 -14.24 2.05
N GLY A 403 21.67 -14.45 1.69
CA GLY A 403 22.26 -15.78 1.56
C GLY A 403 22.40 -16.58 2.87
N ARG A 404 22.11 -15.98 4.03
CA ARG A 404 22.11 -16.63 5.33
C ARG A 404 20.71 -17.02 5.80
N GLY A 405 19.69 -16.63 5.02
CA GLY A 405 18.30 -16.90 5.34
C GLY A 405 17.63 -15.82 6.19
N ASN A 406 18.28 -14.68 6.47
CA ASN A 406 17.56 -13.54 7.03
C ASN A 406 16.59 -13.00 5.99
N ALA A 407 15.40 -12.60 6.42
CA ALA A 407 14.37 -12.09 5.53
C ALA A 407 13.70 -10.83 6.10
N VAL A 408 13.36 -9.92 5.20
CA VAL A 408 12.60 -8.69 5.53
C VAL A 408 11.43 -8.55 4.57
N SER A 409 10.24 -8.32 5.14
CA SER A 409 9.03 -7.89 4.44
C SER A 409 8.67 -6.50 4.94
N ASN A 410 8.68 -5.50 4.06
CA ASN A 410 8.47 -4.10 4.46
C ASN A 410 7.39 -3.43 3.62
N THR A 411 6.40 -2.88 4.29
CA THR A 411 5.30 -2.12 3.66
C THR A 411 5.19 -0.75 4.32
N TYR A 412 5.26 0.34 3.54
CA TYR A 412 5.20 1.69 4.06
C TYR A 412 4.52 2.65 3.06
N THR A 413 4.08 3.82 3.53
CA THR A 413 3.11 4.62 2.80
C THR A 413 3.15 6.10 3.16
N LEU A 414 2.50 6.91 2.32
CA LEU A 414 2.01 8.26 2.60
C LEU A 414 0.48 8.29 2.71
N ASN A 415 -0.19 7.13 2.72
CA ASN A 415 -1.61 6.83 2.55
C ASN A 415 -2.07 7.01 1.08
N PHE A 416 -2.21 8.22 0.57
CA PHE A 416 -2.51 8.45 -0.86
C PHE A 416 -1.23 8.65 -1.67
N SER A 417 -1.35 8.53 -3.02
CA SER A 417 -0.26 8.95 -3.91
C SER A 417 0.18 10.37 -3.59
N TYR A 418 1.46 10.52 -3.28
CA TYR A 418 2.07 11.79 -2.87
C TYR A 418 1.46 12.40 -1.59
N GLY A 419 0.83 11.60 -0.73
CA GLY A 419 0.21 12.03 0.52
C GLY A 419 -0.80 13.17 0.34
N VAL A 420 -0.69 14.22 1.15
CA VAL A 420 -1.49 15.45 0.99
C VAL A 420 -1.08 16.29 -0.23
N GLY A 421 0.01 15.91 -0.91
CA GLY A 421 0.59 16.61 -2.05
C GLY A 421 1.50 17.78 -1.67
N LEU A 422 1.70 18.05 -0.38
CA LEU A 422 2.55 19.12 0.15
C LEU A 422 3.97 18.61 0.40
N VAL A 423 4.94 19.21 -0.27
CA VAL A 423 6.35 19.12 0.12
C VAL A 423 6.63 20.21 1.15
N ALA A 424 7.18 19.84 2.29
CA ALA A 424 7.63 20.83 3.27
C ALA A 424 8.82 21.62 2.70
N ASP A 425 8.60 22.92 2.52
CA ASP A 425 9.55 23.80 1.82
C ASP A 425 10.93 23.80 2.48
N GLY A 426 11.99 23.76 1.66
CA GLY A 426 13.38 23.68 2.12
C GLY A 426 13.75 22.37 2.83
N THR A 427 12.91 21.31 2.72
CA THR A 427 13.26 19.97 3.19
C THR A 427 13.12 18.89 2.11
N GLY A 428 12.37 19.15 1.05
CA GLY A 428 12.07 18.16 0.01
C GLY A 428 11.15 17.01 0.47
N VAL A 429 10.64 17.02 1.68
CA VAL A 429 9.85 15.93 2.27
C VAL A 429 8.39 16.05 1.89
N LEU A 430 7.87 15.08 1.15
CA LEU A 430 6.43 14.91 0.93
C LEU A 430 5.74 14.46 2.22
N LEU A 431 4.66 15.15 2.59
CA LEU A 431 3.90 14.89 3.82
C LEU A 431 2.74 13.94 3.55
N ASN A 432 2.56 12.99 4.47
CA ASN A 432 1.49 12.01 4.44
C ASN A 432 0.10 12.64 4.68
N ASN A 433 -0.95 11.87 4.45
CA ASN A 433 -2.30 12.13 4.92
C ASN A 433 -2.88 10.90 5.64
N GLU A 434 -2.06 10.31 6.49
CA GLU A 434 -2.30 9.01 7.10
C GLU A 434 -3.43 9.02 8.12
N LEU A 435 -3.74 10.18 8.71
CA LEU A 435 -4.82 10.28 9.69
C LEU A 435 -6.21 10.07 9.06
N ASP A 436 -6.33 10.02 7.70
CA ASP A 436 -7.56 9.59 7.02
C ASP A 436 -7.92 8.12 7.29
N ASP A 437 -6.96 7.31 7.74
CA ASP A 437 -7.21 5.92 8.15
C ASP A 437 -7.93 5.80 9.49
N PHE A 438 -8.06 6.87 10.26
CA PHE A 438 -8.99 6.91 11.37
C PHE A 438 -10.45 6.89 10.91
N THR A 439 -11.32 6.38 11.78
CA THR A 439 -12.77 6.47 11.61
C THR A 439 -13.22 7.88 11.99
N ALA A 440 -13.65 8.70 11.03
CA ALA A 440 -14.04 10.07 11.26
C ALA A 440 -15.29 10.21 12.17
N ALA A 441 -16.19 9.23 12.14
CA ALA A 441 -17.33 9.06 13.06
C ALA A 441 -17.70 7.58 13.11
N VAL A 442 -18.32 7.14 14.21
CA VAL A 442 -18.77 5.76 14.38
C VAL A 442 -19.68 5.33 13.22
N GLY A 443 -19.36 4.21 12.58
CA GLY A 443 -20.06 3.70 11.39
C GLY A 443 -19.73 4.41 10.09
N ALA A 444 -18.87 5.44 10.10
CA ALA A 444 -18.39 6.07 8.87
C ALA A 444 -17.33 5.22 8.17
N SER A 445 -17.23 5.39 6.85
CA SER A 445 -16.19 4.77 6.04
C SER A 445 -15.04 5.75 5.75
N ASN A 446 -13.81 5.23 5.71
CA ASN A 446 -12.65 5.99 5.24
C ASN A 446 -12.58 6.01 3.69
N ALA A 447 -11.47 6.52 3.13
CA ALA A 447 -11.23 6.60 1.70
C ALA A 447 -11.25 5.24 0.98
N TYR A 448 -10.93 4.17 1.70
CA TYR A 448 -10.93 2.80 1.15
C TYR A 448 -12.30 2.11 1.26
N GLY A 449 -13.31 2.82 1.77
CA GLY A 449 -14.64 2.25 2.04
C GLY A 449 -14.67 1.34 3.28
N LEU A 450 -13.60 1.27 4.06
CA LEU A 450 -13.58 0.52 5.32
C LEU A 450 -14.44 1.22 6.35
N VAL A 451 -15.45 0.51 6.82
CA VAL A 451 -16.26 0.96 7.97
C VAL A 451 -15.49 0.76 9.25
N GLY A 452 -15.60 1.71 10.17
CA GLY A 452 -14.96 1.62 11.48
C GLY A 452 -15.90 2.07 12.60
N PHE A 453 -15.54 1.66 13.80
CA PHE A 453 -16.28 1.97 15.03
C PHE A 453 -15.37 2.69 16.03
N GLU A 454 -15.74 2.72 17.30
CA GLU A 454 -15.08 3.47 18.36
C GLU A 454 -13.59 3.14 18.51
N ALA A 455 -13.22 1.89 18.24
CA ALA A 455 -11.85 1.39 18.35
C ALA A 455 -10.83 2.23 17.53
N ASN A 456 -11.25 2.78 16.39
CA ASN A 456 -10.38 3.53 15.49
C ASN A 456 -10.74 5.03 15.36
N LEU A 457 -11.38 5.64 16.34
CA LEU A 457 -11.58 7.10 16.38
C LEU A 457 -10.24 7.84 16.60
N PRO A 458 -10.06 9.06 16.03
CA PRO A 458 -8.87 9.88 16.25
C PRO A 458 -8.64 10.21 17.72
N GLY A 459 -7.39 10.41 18.10
CA GLY A 459 -7.01 10.84 19.43
C GLY A 459 -5.52 11.17 19.54
N PRO A 460 -5.09 11.96 20.56
CA PRO A 460 -3.70 12.36 20.74
C PRO A 460 -2.74 11.18 20.83
N GLY A 461 -1.65 11.19 20.05
CA GLY A 461 -0.62 10.14 20.07
C GLY A 461 -1.05 8.79 19.53
N LYS A 462 -2.31 8.61 19.11
CA LYS A 462 -2.87 7.38 18.61
C LYS A 462 -2.38 7.09 17.18
N ARG A 463 -2.20 5.82 16.85
CA ARG A 463 -1.85 5.34 15.51
C ARG A 463 -3.11 4.92 14.77
N PRO A 464 -3.36 5.39 13.54
CA PRO A 464 -4.52 4.95 12.78
C PRO A 464 -4.39 3.47 12.37
N LEU A 465 -5.52 2.76 12.39
CA LEU A 465 -5.58 1.34 12.02
C LEU A 465 -5.18 1.16 10.55
N SER A 466 -4.19 0.31 10.32
CA SER A 466 -3.68 -0.01 8.98
C SER A 466 -4.21 -1.33 8.43
N SER A 467 -4.10 -1.52 7.11
CA SER A 467 -4.27 -2.81 6.42
C SER A 467 -2.95 -3.36 5.84
N MET A 468 -1.82 -2.71 6.07
CA MET A 468 -0.51 -3.15 5.59
C MET A 468 -0.15 -4.51 6.19
N SER A 469 0.17 -5.49 5.34
CA SER A 469 0.34 -6.90 5.71
C SER A 469 1.69 -7.45 5.26
N PRO A 470 2.83 -6.85 5.66
CA PRO A 470 4.11 -7.49 5.41
C PRO A 470 4.10 -8.85 6.10
N THR A 471 4.46 -9.91 5.37
CA THR A 471 4.30 -11.30 5.84
C THR A 471 5.49 -12.15 5.42
N ILE A 472 5.94 -13.01 6.32
CA ILE A 472 6.92 -14.06 6.09
C ILE A 472 6.28 -15.40 6.45
N VAL A 473 6.30 -16.34 5.50
CA VAL A 473 5.87 -17.72 5.71
C VAL A 473 7.09 -18.58 5.98
N LEU A 474 7.05 -19.33 7.06
CA LEU A 474 8.15 -20.21 7.45
C LEU A 474 7.73 -21.68 7.37
N LYS A 475 8.72 -22.54 7.16
CA LYS A 475 8.62 -23.98 7.33
C LYS A 475 9.83 -24.46 8.11
N ASP A 476 9.59 -25.13 9.23
CA ASP A 476 10.63 -25.65 10.12
C ASP A 476 11.66 -24.54 10.50
N GLY A 477 11.14 -23.33 10.80
CA GLY A 477 11.91 -22.16 11.20
C GLY A 477 12.67 -21.46 10.07
N LYS A 478 12.45 -21.81 8.80
CA LYS A 478 13.13 -21.22 7.64
C LYS A 478 12.14 -20.50 6.74
N PRO A 479 12.50 -19.33 6.15
CA PRO A 479 11.66 -18.64 5.18
C PRO A 479 11.34 -19.53 3.97
N VAL A 480 10.07 -19.52 3.57
CA VAL A 480 9.58 -20.15 2.34
C VAL A 480 9.03 -19.10 1.41
N LEU A 481 8.30 -18.12 1.94
CA LEU A 481 7.73 -17.04 1.14
C LEU A 481 7.83 -15.72 1.93
N VAL A 482 8.35 -14.69 1.27
CA VAL A 482 8.34 -13.30 1.78
C VAL A 482 7.45 -12.49 0.84
N THR A 483 6.43 -11.83 1.36
CA THR A 483 5.41 -11.17 0.53
C THR A 483 4.74 -10.01 1.24
N GLY A 484 4.15 -9.13 0.47
CA GLY A 484 3.30 -8.02 0.87
C GLY A 484 2.87 -7.24 -0.36
N SER A 485 2.09 -6.19 -0.18
CA SER A 485 1.53 -5.42 -1.31
C SER A 485 1.14 -4.01 -0.89
N PRO A 486 1.11 -3.02 -1.79
CA PRO A 486 0.27 -1.83 -1.69
C PRO A 486 -1.20 -2.16 -1.99
N GLY A 487 -2.11 -1.19 -1.71
CA GLY A 487 -3.50 -1.28 -2.18
C GLY A 487 -4.58 -0.93 -1.14
N GLY A 488 -4.23 -0.27 -0.03
CA GLY A 488 -5.19 0.03 1.03
C GLY A 488 -5.81 -1.23 1.62
N SER A 489 -7.14 -1.30 1.71
CA SER A 489 -7.85 -2.49 2.22
C SER A 489 -7.56 -3.77 1.42
N ARG A 490 -7.24 -3.65 0.13
CA ARG A 490 -6.93 -4.78 -0.77
C ARG A 490 -5.57 -5.44 -0.50
N ILE A 491 -4.72 -4.83 0.31
CA ILE A 491 -3.42 -5.42 0.70
C ILE A 491 -3.62 -6.80 1.30
N ILE A 492 -4.54 -6.95 2.24
CA ILE A 492 -4.79 -8.20 2.94
C ILE A 492 -5.24 -9.30 1.98
N SER A 493 -6.19 -9.00 1.10
CA SER A 493 -6.71 -9.96 0.12
C SER A 493 -5.67 -10.32 -0.95
N THR A 494 -4.76 -9.40 -1.27
CA THR A 494 -3.65 -9.67 -2.20
C THR A 494 -2.65 -10.64 -1.59
N VAL A 495 -2.19 -10.37 -0.37
CA VAL A 495 -1.26 -11.24 0.37
C VAL A 495 -1.89 -12.63 0.60
N LEU A 496 -3.16 -12.66 0.99
CA LEU A 496 -3.94 -13.91 1.14
C LEU A 496 -3.89 -14.75 -0.14
N GLN A 497 -4.21 -14.15 -1.30
CA GLN A 497 -4.29 -14.89 -2.56
C GLN A 497 -2.91 -15.37 -3.04
N VAL A 498 -1.84 -14.59 -2.82
CA VAL A 498 -0.47 -15.05 -3.11
C VAL A 498 -0.13 -16.27 -2.23
N ILE A 499 -0.40 -16.22 -0.93
CA ILE A 499 -0.14 -17.34 -0.01
C ILE A 499 -0.94 -18.58 -0.43
N VAL A 500 -2.24 -18.47 -0.69
CA VAL A 500 -3.10 -19.58 -1.13
C VAL A 500 -2.62 -20.15 -2.47
N ASN A 501 -2.27 -19.28 -3.43
CA ASN A 501 -1.76 -19.73 -4.73
C ASN A 501 -0.45 -20.54 -4.58
N VAL A 502 0.46 -20.11 -3.71
CA VAL A 502 1.72 -20.83 -3.46
C VAL A 502 1.50 -22.09 -2.63
N LEU A 503 0.75 -22.01 -1.53
CA LEU A 503 0.68 -23.10 -0.56
C LEU A 503 -0.37 -24.16 -0.90
N ASP A 504 -1.56 -23.80 -1.38
CA ASP A 504 -2.60 -24.76 -1.74
C ASP A 504 -2.44 -25.25 -3.18
N TYR A 505 -2.28 -24.31 -4.13
CA TYR A 505 -2.24 -24.63 -5.56
C TYR A 505 -0.84 -24.90 -6.11
N LYS A 506 0.20 -24.83 -5.25
CA LYS A 506 1.61 -25.10 -5.61
C LYS A 506 2.09 -24.33 -6.85
N MET A 507 1.60 -23.12 -7.01
CA MET A 507 1.97 -22.27 -8.14
C MET A 507 3.40 -21.75 -7.98
N ASP A 508 4.09 -21.57 -9.10
CA ASP A 508 5.29 -20.74 -9.17
C ASP A 508 4.99 -19.32 -8.67
N VAL A 509 5.96 -18.68 -8.00
CA VAL A 509 5.74 -17.38 -7.37
C VAL A 509 5.38 -16.29 -8.37
N ALA A 510 5.95 -16.31 -9.60
CA ALA A 510 5.61 -15.34 -10.64
C ALA A 510 4.16 -15.54 -11.12
N ALA A 511 3.76 -16.79 -11.35
CA ALA A 511 2.39 -17.12 -11.68
C ALA A 511 1.41 -16.78 -10.55
N ALA A 512 1.79 -17.04 -9.28
CA ALA A 512 0.99 -16.71 -8.12
C ALA A 512 0.75 -15.19 -7.99
N VAL A 513 1.78 -14.39 -8.24
CA VAL A 513 1.74 -12.93 -8.23
C VAL A 513 0.93 -12.38 -9.42
N ALA A 514 1.09 -12.94 -10.63
CA ALA A 514 0.41 -12.47 -11.83
C ALA A 514 -1.07 -12.85 -11.92
N THR A 515 -1.53 -13.85 -11.16
CA THR A 515 -2.93 -14.32 -11.17
C THR A 515 -3.92 -13.20 -10.89
N PRO A 516 -5.03 -13.07 -11.65
CA PRO A 516 -6.10 -12.12 -11.38
C PRO A 516 -6.62 -12.23 -9.95
N ARG A 517 -6.86 -11.08 -9.34
CA ARG A 517 -7.24 -10.96 -7.92
C ARG A 517 -8.66 -10.47 -7.76
N LEU A 518 -9.26 -10.85 -6.64
CA LEU A 518 -10.53 -10.31 -6.17
C LEU A 518 -10.43 -9.81 -4.74
N HIS A 519 -11.41 -9.01 -4.33
CA HIS A 519 -11.47 -8.43 -3.00
C HIS A 519 -12.90 -8.33 -2.50
N HIS A 520 -13.09 -8.64 -1.22
CA HIS A 520 -14.30 -8.32 -0.46
C HIS A 520 -13.92 -7.85 0.93
N GLN A 521 -14.55 -6.80 1.42
CA GLN A 521 -14.21 -6.19 2.71
C GLN A 521 -15.42 -6.03 3.65
N TRP A 522 -16.38 -6.97 3.58
CA TRP A 522 -17.66 -6.96 4.29
C TRP A 522 -18.59 -5.87 3.78
N LEU A 523 -18.29 -4.60 3.97
CA LEU A 523 -19.03 -3.45 3.42
C LEU A 523 -18.10 -2.55 2.60
N PRO A 524 -18.59 -2.03 1.46
CA PRO A 524 -19.86 -2.38 0.81
C PRO A 524 -19.93 -3.87 0.47
N ASP A 525 -21.16 -4.45 0.43
CA ASP A 525 -21.37 -5.87 0.11
C ASP A 525 -21.21 -6.12 -1.39
N GLU A 526 -19.98 -6.00 -1.85
CA GLU A 526 -19.60 -6.15 -3.26
C GLU A 526 -18.25 -6.88 -3.38
N VAL A 527 -18.12 -7.68 -4.42
CA VAL A 527 -16.86 -8.33 -4.81
C VAL A 527 -16.21 -7.50 -5.91
N ARG A 528 -15.07 -6.91 -5.62
CA ARG A 528 -14.27 -6.23 -6.62
C ARG A 528 -13.32 -7.20 -7.28
N VAL A 529 -13.28 -7.20 -8.60
CA VAL A 529 -12.46 -8.12 -9.38
C VAL A 529 -11.56 -7.38 -10.35
N GLU A 530 -10.35 -7.91 -10.58
CA GLU A 530 -9.51 -7.49 -11.69
C GLU A 530 -10.04 -8.05 -13.01
N ARG A 531 -9.64 -7.47 -14.12
CA ARG A 531 -9.87 -8.07 -15.43
C ARG A 531 -9.06 -9.37 -15.57
N GLY A 532 -9.55 -10.27 -16.40
CA GLY A 532 -8.89 -11.56 -16.66
C GLY A 532 -9.54 -12.77 -16.01
N PHE A 533 -10.63 -12.57 -15.25
CA PHE A 533 -11.50 -13.69 -14.88
C PHE A 533 -12.37 -14.09 -16.08
N PRO A 534 -12.58 -15.41 -16.34
CA PRO A 534 -13.51 -15.88 -17.36
C PRO A 534 -14.95 -15.43 -17.07
N ASP A 535 -15.71 -15.06 -18.11
CA ASP A 535 -17.09 -14.57 -17.97
C ASP A 535 -18.02 -15.60 -17.32
N ASP A 536 -17.87 -16.88 -17.64
CA ASP A 536 -18.63 -17.98 -17.05
C ASP A 536 -18.39 -18.10 -15.54
N VAL A 537 -17.16 -17.85 -15.06
CA VAL A 537 -16.81 -17.80 -13.64
C VAL A 537 -17.54 -16.64 -12.95
N LEU A 538 -17.50 -15.44 -13.55
CA LEU A 538 -18.18 -14.26 -12.99
C LEU A 538 -19.71 -14.42 -12.98
N LEU A 539 -20.27 -15.04 -14.03
CA LEU A 539 -21.70 -15.36 -14.08
C LEU A 539 -22.10 -16.37 -13.00
N ALA A 540 -21.28 -17.40 -12.76
CA ALA A 540 -21.54 -18.36 -11.70
C ALA A 540 -21.50 -17.70 -10.31
N LEU A 541 -20.54 -16.82 -10.02
CA LEU A 541 -20.49 -16.06 -8.77
C LEU A 541 -21.72 -15.15 -8.59
N LYS A 542 -22.19 -14.49 -9.66
CA LYS A 542 -23.44 -13.70 -9.64
C LYS A 542 -24.64 -14.58 -9.36
N ALA A 543 -24.71 -15.80 -9.93
CA ALA A 543 -25.79 -16.75 -9.66
C ALA A 543 -25.81 -17.23 -8.20
N MET A 544 -24.65 -17.28 -7.54
CA MET A 544 -24.54 -17.54 -6.10
C MET A 544 -24.96 -16.35 -5.23
N GLY A 545 -25.24 -15.19 -5.82
CA GLY A 545 -25.70 -13.98 -5.12
C GLY A 545 -24.61 -12.94 -4.85
N HIS A 546 -23.41 -13.07 -5.38
CA HIS A 546 -22.37 -12.06 -5.24
C HIS A 546 -22.60 -10.87 -6.20
N LEU A 547 -22.49 -9.64 -5.68
CA LEU A 547 -22.46 -8.43 -6.48
C LEU A 547 -21.03 -8.20 -7.00
N ILE A 548 -20.82 -8.48 -8.29
CA ILE A 548 -19.49 -8.31 -8.91
C ILE A 548 -19.33 -6.89 -9.46
N VAL A 549 -18.25 -6.22 -9.10
CA VAL A 549 -17.88 -4.85 -9.51
C VAL A 549 -16.48 -4.83 -10.12
N GLU A 550 -16.33 -4.18 -11.27
CA GLU A 550 -15.07 -3.97 -11.98
C GLU A 550 -14.79 -2.46 -12.17
N PRO A 551 -13.52 -2.03 -12.24
CA PRO A 551 -12.33 -2.80 -11.91
C PRO A 551 -12.02 -2.77 -10.41
N MET A 552 -11.27 -3.77 -9.93
CA MET A 552 -10.57 -3.67 -8.65
C MET A 552 -9.42 -2.65 -8.79
N GLY A 553 -9.19 -1.81 -7.77
CA GLY A 553 -8.05 -0.89 -7.76
C GLY A 553 -6.70 -1.63 -7.73
N GLN A 554 -5.65 -0.95 -8.20
CA GLN A 554 -4.32 -1.53 -8.36
C GLN A 554 -3.72 -2.03 -7.03
N THR A 555 -3.07 -3.19 -7.09
CA THR A 555 -2.22 -3.79 -6.06
C THR A 555 -0.89 -4.21 -6.69
N SER A 556 0.13 -4.56 -5.92
CA SER A 556 1.45 -4.94 -6.45
C SER A 556 2.19 -5.83 -5.45
N ALA A 557 2.05 -7.15 -5.60
CA ALA A 557 2.70 -8.12 -4.71
C ALA A 557 4.14 -8.39 -5.15
N ASN A 558 5.11 -7.89 -4.38
CA ASN A 558 6.52 -8.12 -4.65
C ASN A 558 7.00 -9.23 -3.71
N SER A 559 7.26 -10.42 -4.26
CA SER A 559 7.40 -11.64 -3.47
C SER A 559 8.68 -12.41 -3.78
N ILE A 560 9.19 -13.11 -2.78
CA ILE A 560 10.33 -14.02 -2.89
C ILE A 560 9.91 -15.39 -2.40
N LEU A 561 10.07 -16.42 -3.21
CA LEU A 561 9.94 -17.82 -2.84
C LEU A 561 11.33 -18.41 -2.61
N VAL A 562 11.54 -18.99 -1.44
CA VAL A 562 12.76 -19.70 -1.10
C VAL A 562 12.57 -21.18 -1.40
N THR A 563 13.45 -21.74 -2.22
CA THR A 563 13.39 -23.16 -2.64
C THR A 563 14.68 -23.88 -2.29
N PRO A 564 14.72 -25.22 -2.30
CA PRO A 564 15.97 -25.97 -2.13
C PRO A 564 17.06 -25.63 -3.20
N SER A 565 16.66 -25.11 -4.35
CA SER A 565 17.55 -24.75 -5.47
C SER A 565 17.90 -23.26 -5.51
N GLY A 566 17.56 -22.46 -4.51
CA GLY A 566 17.83 -21.02 -4.45
C GLY A 566 16.58 -20.17 -4.29
N LEU A 567 16.71 -18.89 -4.59
CA LEU A 567 15.69 -17.86 -4.42
C LEU A 567 15.01 -17.56 -5.77
N LEU A 568 13.69 -17.39 -5.75
CA LEU A 568 12.88 -16.99 -6.89
C LEU A 568 12.17 -15.67 -6.56
N GLY A 569 12.58 -14.58 -7.19
CA GLY A 569 11.98 -13.24 -7.01
C GLY A 569 10.92 -12.97 -8.08
N ALA A 570 9.77 -12.46 -7.66
CA ALA A 570 8.68 -12.06 -8.54
C ALA A 570 8.26 -10.62 -8.27
N ALA A 571 8.64 -9.72 -9.17
CA ALA A 571 8.09 -8.37 -9.23
C ALA A 571 6.70 -8.41 -9.88
N ASP A 572 5.76 -7.65 -9.31
CA ASP A 572 4.38 -7.64 -9.79
C ASP A 572 4.27 -6.91 -11.14
N PRO A 573 3.80 -7.58 -12.20
CA PRO A 573 3.70 -6.98 -13.53
C PRO A 573 2.67 -5.84 -13.63
N ARG A 574 1.89 -5.60 -12.56
CA ARG A 574 0.92 -4.49 -12.48
C ARG A 574 1.60 -3.14 -12.30
N THR A 575 2.84 -3.12 -11.83
CA THR A 575 3.63 -1.89 -11.68
C THR A 575 4.76 -1.89 -12.69
N ARG A 576 4.72 -0.98 -13.66
CA ARG A 576 5.82 -0.79 -14.59
C ARG A 576 7.05 -0.30 -13.82
N GLY A 577 8.21 -0.91 -14.04
CA GLY A 577 9.45 -0.61 -13.32
C GLY A 577 9.63 -1.37 -12.01
N ALA A 578 8.68 -2.21 -11.57
CA ALA A 578 8.93 -3.15 -10.49
C ALA A 578 10.01 -4.15 -10.89
N GLU A 579 10.94 -4.46 -9.99
CA GLU A 579 12.10 -5.30 -10.30
C GLU A 579 12.39 -6.32 -9.21
N ALA A 580 12.81 -7.51 -9.65
CA ALA A 580 13.47 -8.51 -8.83
C ALA A 580 14.96 -8.50 -9.19
N ALA A 581 15.81 -8.14 -8.25
CA ALA A 581 17.25 -8.04 -8.39
C ALA A 581 17.93 -9.09 -7.50
N GLY A 582 18.49 -10.13 -8.14
CA GLY A 582 19.13 -11.25 -7.48
C GLY A 582 20.66 -11.24 -7.61
N GLN A 583 21.34 -12.11 -6.83
CA GLN A 583 22.77 -12.36 -6.90
C GLN A 583 23.12 -13.85 -6.73
#